data_2dc23229e5d58ec991c1d8f5a3004932
#
_entry.id   2dc23229e5d58ec991c1d8f5a3004932
#
_cell.length_a   1.000
_cell.length_b   1.000
_cell.length_c   1.000
_cell.angle_alpha   90.00
_cell.angle_beta   90.00
_cell.angle_gamma   90.00
#
_symmetry.space_group_name_H-M   'P 1'
#
loop_
_entity.id
_entity.type
_entity.pdbx_description
1 polymer ?
#
loop_
_entity_poly.entity_id
_entity_poly.type
_entity_poly.pdbx_seq_one_letter_code
_entity_poly.pdbx_strand_id
1 'polypeptide(L)'
;MRDDTFDVAVVGGGVAGMSTAARLQSKGLSTVVLEQHDHIGGCAGYYQRDGFTFDVGATTLVDFQPGGVGGQLLAEIGLELPEVDVQDAYQVWLPDRTVRLYHDQESWERERRDKLGDDERHLAFYAFMDELSETLWEITRDEVKMPIQDVGDVLRNARAVGVSNAPLIRYLRWTMGDALRQFDLYDDTPLRKLLAMLVEDTVHATLDEAPLLNAALGTTIRWTGIARATGGMYGFWRAFEGRYTELGGTVETSRTVTEVTGSEGDFRVRTETEQYRAKQVVSTVPITATKSLASSIVGNELDEYASMVRRHEGGAIMVFLGVPYEEVDDHETTHHQILADYDEPLGNGNNMFVSVSDPDDSTSAPAGHCAVMISTHCDVEPWQDLDRETYERKKTEAGERLVSLARTVYPELATDPVVYEVATPVTYEEFTNRPRGAIGGYRQTRQNTNQRAVPQDIGIDGFYLAGDTTWPGLGTVACVKGSEIAANRVLE
;
A
#
# COMPACT_ATOMS: atom_id res chain seq x y z
N MET A 1 10.66 22.35 -26.11
CA MET A 1 9.56 21.42 -26.49
C MET A 1 10.21 20.19 -27.09
N ARG A 2 10.00 19.02 -26.54
CA ARG A 2 10.28 17.76 -27.27
C ARG A 2 9.21 17.63 -28.34
N ASP A 3 9.61 17.37 -29.57
CA ASP A 3 8.66 17.19 -30.70
C ASP A 3 7.97 15.80 -30.68
N ASP A 4 8.40 14.91 -29.79
CA ASP A 4 7.89 13.55 -29.68
C ASP A 4 6.52 13.54 -28.97
N THR A 5 5.56 12.90 -29.59
CA THR A 5 4.24 12.65 -28.98
C THR A 5 4.20 11.21 -28.50
N PHE A 6 4.04 11.02 -27.20
CA PHE A 6 3.84 9.69 -26.61
C PHE A 6 2.39 9.19 -26.83
N ASP A 7 2.21 7.89 -26.86
CA ASP A 7 0.86 7.33 -26.83
C ASP A 7 0.22 7.62 -25.46
N VAL A 8 0.99 7.45 -24.37
CA VAL A 8 0.47 7.69 -23.01
C VAL A 8 1.50 8.45 -22.15
N ALA A 9 1.04 9.50 -21.48
CA ALA A 9 1.79 10.12 -20.40
C ALA A 9 1.20 9.67 -19.05
N VAL A 10 2.05 9.18 -18.15
CA VAL A 10 1.69 8.76 -16.79
C VAL A 10 2.23 9.79 -15.80
N VAL A 11 1.34 10.38 -15.01
CA VAL A 11 1.68 11.37 -13.99
C VAL A 11 1.83 10.67 -12.64
N GLY A 12 3.07 10.61 -12.13
CA GLY A 12 3.47 9.94 -10.89
C GLY A 12 4.15 8.60 -11.14
N GLY A 13 5.33 8.40 -10.55
CA GLY A 13 6.20 7.21 -10.65
C GLY A 13 6.07 6.24 -9.47
N GLY A 14 4.94 6.25 -8.75
CA GLY A 14 4.64 5.26 -7.71
C GLY A 14 4.25 3.89 -8.27
N VAL A 15 3.88 2.94 -7.40
CA VAL A 15 3.49 1.57 -7.79
C VAL A 15 2.48 1.55 -8.93
N ALA A 16 1.39 2.31 -8.81
CA ALA A 16 0.34 2.33 -9.83
C ALA A 16 0.84 2.90 -11.16
N GLY A 17 1.63 3.99 -11.12
CA GLY A 17 2.15 4.65 -12.32
C GLY A 17 3.12 3.77 -13.08
N MET A 18 4.13 3.24 -12.40
CA MET A 18 5.12 2.36 -13.01
C MET A 18 4.48 1.07 -13.55
N SER A 19 3.54 0.47 -12.79
CA SER A 19 2.82 -0.73 -13.22
C SER A 19 1.96 -0.46 -14.45
N THR A 20 1.23 0.66 -14.50
CA THR A 20 0.43 1.06 -15.68
C THR A 20 1.33 1.28 -16.89
N ALA A 21 2.39 2.08 -16.73
CA ALA A 21 3.32 2.40 -17.82
C ALA A 21 3.99 1.15 -18.37
N ALA A 22 4.47 0.25 -17.50
CA ALA A 22 5.15 -0.97 -17.92
C ALA A 22 4.21 -1.93 -18.66
N ARG A 23 2.95 -2.09 -18.19
CA ARG A 23 1.93 -2.87 -18.90
C ARG A 23 1.67 -2.33 -20.31
N LEU A 24 1.46 -1.02 -20.41
CA LEU A 24 1.19 -0.37 -21.71
C LEU A 24 2.40 -0.45 -22.65
N GLN A 25 3.60 -0.23 -22.12
CA GLN A 25 4.84 -0.34 -22.89
C GLN A 25 5.05 -1.78 -23.39
N SER A 26 4.74 -2.81 -22.60
CA SER A 26 4.84 -4.21 -23.01
C SER A 26 3.85 -4.57 -24.12
N LYS A 27 2.76 -3.80 -24.28
CA LYS A 27 1.78 -3.91 -25.37
C LYS A 27 2.15 -3.07 -26.61
N GLY A 28 3.28 -2.39 -26.59
CA GLY A 28 3.83 -1.64 -27.72
C GLY A 28 3.41 -0.17 -27.81
N LEU A 29 2.78 0.39 -26.76
CA LEU A 29 2.52 1.82 -26.70
C LEU A 29 3.77 2.54 -26.22
N SER A 30 4.06 3.71 -26.80
CA SER A 30 5.13 4.59 -26.30
C SER A 30 4.65 5.32 -25.04
N THR A 31 5.34 5.10 -23.91
CA THR A 31 4.96 5.65 -22.61
C THR A 31 6.04 6.52 -21.99
N VAL A 32 5.64 7.60 -21.31
CA VAL A 32 6.50 8.40 -20.44
C VAL A 32 5.92 8.50 -19.04
N VAL A 33 6.74 8.24 -18.03
CA VAL A 33 6.41 8.46 -16.63
C VAL A 33 7.07 9.76 -16.17
N LEU A 34 6.27 10.66 -15.59
CA LEU A 34 6.73 11.95 -15.06
C LEU A 34 6.67 11.89 -13.53
N GLU A 35 7.82 11.88 -12.89
CA GLU A 35 7.97 11.77 -11.44
C GLU A 35 8.69 13.01 -10.90
N GLN A 36 8.13 13.60 -9.84
CA GLN A 36 8.71 14.80 -9.23
C GLN A 36 9.97 14.52 -8.42
N HIS A 37 10.02 13.35 -7.75
CA HIS A 37 11.18 12.93 -6.97
C HIS A 37 12.36 12.56 -7.90
N ASP A 38 13.53 12.45 -7.36
CA ASP A 38 14.74 12.03 -8.11
C ASP A 38 14.79 10.52 -8.39
N HIS A 39 13.85 9.75 -7.83
CA HIS A 39 13.64 8.33 -8.09
C HIS A 39 12.17 7.92 -8.02
N ILE A 40 11.85 6.76 -8.58
CA ILE A 40 10.52 6.17 -8.59
C ILE A 40 10.22 5.42 -7.29
N GLY A 41 8.94 5.06 -7.08
CA GLY A 41 8.46 4.22 -5.98
C GLY A 41 7.35 4.87 -5.16
N GLY A 42 7.31 6.20 -5.07
CA GLY A 42 6.30 6.92 -4.29
C GLY A 42 6.30 6.48 -2.82
N CYS A 43 5.12 6.18 -2.24
CA CYS A 43 5.01 5.70 -0.85
C CYS A 43 5.53 4.27 -0.64
N ALA A 44 5.83 3.52 -1.69
CA ALA A 44 6.57 2.25 -1.64
C ALA A 44 8.00 2.43 -2.19
N GLY A 45 8.56 3.61 -2.02
CA GLY A 45 9.92 3.97 -2.40
C GLY A 45 10.94 3.64 -1.33
N TYR A 46 12.07 4.28 -1.43
CA TYR A 46 13.20 4.09 -0.52
C TYR A 46 13.86 5.43 -0.17
N TYR A 47 14.68 5.40 0.88
CA TYR A 47 15.48 6.52 1.34
C TYR A 47 16.89 6.03 1.65
N GLN A 48 17.91 6.78 1.27
CA GLN A 48 19.31 6.40 1.49
C GLN A 48 20.03 7.43 2.36
N ARG A 49 20.74 6.95 3.38
CA ARG A 49 21.51 7.79 4.30
C ARG A 49 22.70 7.04 4.88
N ASP A 50 23.88 7.64 4.81
CA ASP A 50 25.11 7.14 5.47
C ASP A 50 25.41 5.66 5.21
N GLY A 51 25.15 5.18 3.97
CA GLY A 51 25.38 3.80 3.54
C GLY A 51 24.21 2.84 3.84
N PHE A 52 23.14 3.32 4.47
CA PHE A 52 21.90 2.55 4.68
C PHE A 52 20.87 2.87 3.61
N THR A 53 20.03 1.88 3.33
CA THR A 53 18.86 1.99 2.47
C THR A 53 17.62 1.57 3.28
N PHE A 54 16.66 2.47 3.38
CA PHE A 54 15.41 2.28 4.14
C PHE A 54 14.22 2.27 3.22
N ASP A 55 13.27 1.39 3.47
CA ASP A 55 11.96 1.41 2.82
C ASP A 55 11.08 2.48 3.50
N VAL A 56 10.46 3.38 2.73
CA VAL A 56 9.75 4.55 3.29
C VAL A 56 8.25 4.32 3.57
N GLY A 57 7.78 3.10 3.39
CA GLY A 57 6.38 2.72 3.65
C GLY A 57 6.22 1.21 3.55
N ALA A 58 5.91 0.70 2.37
CA ALA A 58 5.89 -0.75 2.15
C ALA A 58 7.30 -1.33 2.29
N THR A 59 7.46 -2.36 3.12
CA THR A 59 8.74 -3.05 3.35
C THR A 59 8.77 -4.42 2.67
N THR A 60 7.65 -4.87 2.12
CA THR A 60 7.49 -6.19 1.52
C THR A 60 6.65 -6.16 0.25
N LEU A 61 6.87 -7.13 -0.60
CA LEU A 61 6.11 -7.42 -1.80
C LEU A 61 5.09 -8.52 -1.49
N VAL A 62 3.82 -8.20 -1.54
CA VAL A 62 2.72 -9.11 -1.24
C VAL A 62 2.08 -9.58 -2.54
N ASP A 63 1.82 -10.89 -2.66
CA ASP A 63 1.21 -11.51 -3.85
C ASP A 63 2.02 -11.30 -5.16
N PHE A 64 3.37 -11.24 -5.03
CA PHE A 64 4.31 -11.12 -6.16
C PHE A 64 4.89 -12.47 -6.62
N GLN A 65 4.50 -13.59 -6.01
CA GLN A 65 4.83 -14.92 -6.47
C GLN A 65 4.09 -15.26 -7.79
N PRO A 66 4.54 -16.26 -8.54
CA PRO A 66 3.90 -16.69 -9.78
C PRO A 66 2.40 -16.93 -9.61
N GLY A 67 1.59 -16.30 -10.45
CA GLY A 67 0.12 -16.39 -10.42
C GLY A 67 -0.57 -15.41 -9.47
N GLY A 68 0.16 -14.72 -8.59
CA GLY A 68 -0.37 -13.61 -7.80
C GLY A 68 -0.56 -12.35 -8.63
N VAL A 69 -1.24 -11.35 -8.08
CA VAL A 69 -1.51 -10.06 -8.79
C VAL A 69 -0.21 -9.37 -9.20
N GLY A 70 0.76 -9.28 -8.30
CA GLY A 70 2.10 -8.75 -8.61
C GLY A 70 2.87 -9.67 -9.54
N GLY A 71 2.78 -11.00 -9.33
CA GLY A 71 3.43 -11.97 -10.19
C GLY A 71 2.94 -11.94 -11.64
N GLN A 72 1.64 -11.70 -11.86
CA GLN A 72 1.08 -11.49 -13.21
C GLN A 72 1.68 -10.26 -13.88
N LEU A 73 1.81 -9.14 -13.17
CA LEU A 73 2.49 -7.94 -13.69
C LEU A 73 3.93 -8.26 -14.10
N LEU A 74 4.70 -8.91 -13.22
CA LEU A 74 6.09 -9.27 -13.52
C LEU A 74 6.18 -10.18 -14.75
N ALA A 75 5.29 -11.17 -14.86
CA ALA A 75 5.23 -12.05 -16.03
C ALA A 75 4.88 -11.31 -17.33
N GLU A 76 3.92 -10.36 -17.28
CA GLU A 76 3.54 -9.55 -18.44
C GLU A 76 4.67 -8.70 -18.99
N ILE A 77 5.50 -8.13 -18.11
CA ILE A 77 6.65 -7.31 -18.52
C ILE A 77 7.92 -8.14 -18.72
N GLY A 78 7.89 -9.43 -18.40
CA GLY A 78 9.06 -10.33 -18.50
C GLY A 78 10.16 -9.95 -17.51
N LEU A 79 9.81 -9.60 -16.27
CA LEU A 79 10.73 -9.32 -15.18
C LEU A 79 10.78 -10.49 -14.21
N GLU A 80 11.96 -11.06 -14.02
CA GLU A 80 12.26 -11.97 -12.91
C GLU A 80 12.98 -11.15 -11.83
N LEU A 81 12.46 -11.19 -10.62
CA LEU A 81 13.11 -10.53 -9.49
C LEU A 81 14.35 -11.32 -9.09
N PRO A 82 15.54 -10.67 -8.98
CA PRO A 82 16.71 -11.31 -8.43
C PRO A 82 16.48 -11.53 -6.94
N GLU A 83 16.87 -12.67 -6.45
CA GLU A 83 16.85 -13.08 -5.06
C GLU A 83 15.77 -12.42 -4.18
N VAL A 84 14.77 -13.21 -3.83
CA VAL A 84 13.66 -12.77 -3.01
C VAL A 84 13.63 -13.62 -1.75
N ASP A 85 13.76 -13.00 -0.59
CA ASP A 85 13.53 -13.67 0.68
C ASP A 85 12.02 -13.77 0.94
N VAL A 86 11.53 -15.01 1.13
CA VAL A 86 10.13 -15.28 1.45
C VAL A 86 10.01 -15.41 2.96
N GLN A 87 9.25 -14.53 3.55
CA GLN A 87 9.04 -14.49 5.00
C GLN A 87 8.09 -15.61 5.42
N ASP A 88 8.55 -16.50 6.31
CA ASP A 88 7.74 -17.61 6.84
C ASP A 88 6.61 -17.13 7.76
N ALA A 89 6.87 -16.09 8.53
CA ALA A 89 5.88 -15.53 9.46
C ALA A 89 6.21 -14.09 9.88
N TYR A 90 5.16 -13.37 10.34
CA TYR A 90 5.29 -12.16 11.15
C TYR A 90 5.06 -12.51 12.62
N GLN A 91 5.80 -11.86 13.52
CA GLN A 91 5.59 -11.98 14.95
C GLN A 91 4.73 -10.82 15.45
N VAL A 92 3.57 -11.11 16.04
CA VAL A 92 2.72 -10.12 16.69
C VAL A 92 2.92 -10.18 18.20
N TRP A 93 3.14 -9.04 18.80
CA TRP A 93 3.32 -8.84 20.25
C TRP A 93 2.08 -8.13 20.78
N LEU A 94 1.20 -8.89 21.41
CA LEU A 94 0.06 -8.37 22.16
C LEU A 94 0.48 -8.15 23.63
N PRO A 95 -0.24 -7.34 24.42
CA PRO A 95 0.15 -7.03 25.80
C PRO A 95 0.37 -8.24 26.71
N ASP A 96 -0.28 -9.37 26.44
CA ASP A 96 -0.27 -10.56 27.29
C ASP A 96 0.24 -11.84 26.59
N ARG A 97 0.50 -11.79 25.29
CA ARG A 97 0.92 -12.94 24.48
C ARG A 97 1.58 -12.55 23.17
N THR A 98 2.28 -13.51 22.56
CA THR A 98 2.78 -13.39 21.20
C THR A 98 2.03 -14.34 20.27
N VAL A 99 1.82 -13.93 19.01
CA VAL A 99 1.14 -14.70 17.96
C VAL A 99 2.00 -14.66 16.70
N ARG A 100 2.31 -15.83 16.13
CA ARG A 100 2.99 -15.92 14.84
C ARG A 100 1.98 -16.01 13.70
N LEU A 101 2.04 -15.07 12.78
CA LEU A 101 1.18 -15.06 11.60
C LEU A 101 1.89 -15.80 10.46
N TYR A 102 1.79 -17.11 10.47
CA TYR A 102 2.43 -17.98 9.49
C TYR A 102 1.86 -17.83 8.09
N HIS A 103 2.71 -17.92 7.08
CA HIS A 103 2.32 -18.09 5.69
C HIS A 103 1.70 -19.49 5.47
N ASP A 104 2.31 -20.53 6.06
CA ASP A 104 1.81 -21.90 6.02
C ASP A 104 0.49 -22.04 6.79
N GLN A 105 -0.54 -22.52 6.08
CA GLN A 105 -1.91 -22.57 6.61
C GLN A 105 -2.06 -23.55 7.78
N GLU A 106 -1.36 -24.69 7.74
CA GLU A 106 -1.43 -25.69 8.83
C GLU A 106 -0.78 -25.15 10.12
N SER A 107 0.35 -24.45 9.99
CA SER A 107 1.04 -23.82 11.12
C SER A 107 0.20 -22.66 11.67
N TRP A 108 -0.43 -21.85 10.80
CA TRP A 108 -1.36 -20.80 11.23
C TRP A 108 -2.59 -21.37 11.96
N GLU A 109 -3.17 -22.47 11.48
CA GLU A 109 -4.31 -23.10 12.14
C GLU A 109 -3.97 -23.57 13.56
N ARG A 110 -2.78 -24.14 13.76
CA ARG A 110 -2.29 -24.55 15.09
C ARG A 110 -2.06 -23.33 16.00
N GLU A 111 -1.40 -22.30 15.48
CA GLU A 111 -1.06 -21.09 16.24
C GLU A 111 -2.31 -20.35 16.70
N ARG A 112 -3.28 -20.11 15.82
CA ARG A 112 -4.51 -19.38 16.18
C ARG A 112 -5.35 -20.12 17.19
N ARG A 113 -5.37 -21.47 17.16
CA ARG A 113 -6.07 -22.27 18.17
C ARG A 113 -5.38 -22.18 19.53
N ASP A 114 -4.07 -22.24 19.56
CA ASP A 114 -3.30 -22.16 20.81
C ASP A 114 -3.32 -20.76 21.43
N LYS A 115 -3.22 -19.72 20.62
CA LYS A 115 -3.04 -18.35 21.08
C LYS A 115 -4.31 -17.51 21.16
N LEU A 116 -5.33 -17.79 20.32
CA LEU A 116 -6.51 -16.95 20.18
C LEU A 116 -7.81 -17.64 20.58
N GLY A 117 -7.83 -18.98 20.64
CA GLY A 117 -8.97 -19.75 21.09
C GLY A 117 -9.33 -20.93 20.18
N ASP A 118 -9.85 -22.02 20.80
CA ASP A 118 -10.18 -23.28 20.14
C ASP A 118 -11.59 -23.79 20.45
N ASP A 119 -12.46 -22.97 21.08
CA ASP A 119 -13.84 -23.35 21.32
C ASP A 119 -14.66 -23.36 20.01
N GLU A 120 -15.87 -23.91 20.06
CA GLU A 120 -16.73 -24.08 18.88
C GLU A 120 -16.97 -22.76 18.11
N ARG A 121 -17.06 -21.62 18.81
CA ARG A 121 -17.27 -20.30 18.21
C ARG A 121 -16.06 -19.85 17.41
N HIS A 122 -14.85 -20.02 17.99
CA HIS A 122 -13.58 -19.72 17.32
C HIS A 122 -13.41 -20.57 16.08
N LEU A 123 -13.60 -21.88 16.17
CA LEU A 123 -13.46 -22.79 15.05
C LEU A 123 -14.45 -22.49 13.92
N ALA A 124 -15.69 -22.15 14.27
CA ALA A 124 -16.69 -21.74 13.27
C ALA A 124 -16.33 -20.41 12.58
N PHE A 125 -15.83 -19.43 13.35
CA PHE A 125 -15.36 -18.16 12.79
C PHE A 125 -14.14 -18.35 11.88
N TYR A 126 -13.15 -19.17 12.29
CA TYR A 126 -11.97 -19.44 11.47
C TYR A 126 -12.35 -20.11 10.15
N ALA A 127 -13.18 -21.14 10.18
CA ALA A 127 -13.64 -21.81 8.98
C ALA A 127 -14.41 -20.86 8.04
N PHE A 128 -15.24 -19.98 8.60
CA PHE A 128 -15.95 -18.96 7.84
C PHE A 128 -14.99 -17.98 7.16
N MET A 129 -14.00 -17.46 7.89
CA MET A 129 -13.01 -16.52 7.35
C MET A 129 -12.10 -17.16 6.30
N ASP A 130 -11.68 -18.40 6.52
CA ASP A 130 -10.85 -19.15 5.58
C ASP A 130 -11.59 -19.33 4.24
N GLU A 131 -12.82 -19.87 4.25
CA GLU A 131 -13.64 -20.06 3.05
C GLU A 131 -13.90 -18.72 2.31
N LEU A 132 -14.23 -17.69 3.07
CA LEU A 132 -14.47 -16.35 2.50
C LEU A 132 -13.22 -15.79 1.82
N SER A 133 -12.08 -15.86 2.50
CA SER A 133 -10.82 -15.30 2.01
C SER A 133 -10.27 -16.05 0.81
N GLU A 134 -10.27 -17.39 0.83
CA GLU A 134 -9.87 -18.21 -0.32
C GLU A 134 -10.66 -17.83 -1.56
N THR A 135 -11.98 -17.77 -1.45
CA THR A 135 -12.85 -17.36 -2.56
C THR A 135 -12.55 -15.94 -3.06
N LEU A 136 -12.31 -15.00 -2.13
CA LEU A 136 -12.02 -13.61 -2.50
C LEU A 136 -10.66 -13.48 -3.19
N TRP A 137 -9.64 -14.21 -2.73
CA TRP A 137 -8.33 -14.20 -3.38
C TRP A 137 -8.38 -14.80 -4.80
N GLU A 138 -9.17 -15.85 -5.03
CA GLU A 138 -9.42 -16.35 -6.37
C GLU A 138 -10.09 -15.29 -7.26
N ILE A 139 -11.13 -14.64 -6.76
CA ILE A 139 -11.88 -13.62 -7.51
C ILE A 139 -10.99 -12.40 -7.83
N THR A 140 -10.10 -11.98 -6.92
CA THR A 140 -9.24 -10.81 -7.14
C THR A 140 -8.18 -11.02 -8.21
N ARG A 141 -7.82 -12.27 -8.51
CA ARG A 141 -6.91 -12.62 -9.61
C ARG A 141 -7.56 -12.53 -10.98
N ASP A 142 -8.88 -12.55 -11.01
CA ASP A 142 -9.69 -12.36 -12.22
C ASP A 142 -9.99 -10.88 -12.48
N GLU A 143 -10.58 -10.56 -13.64
CA GLU A 143 -10.94 -9.20 -14.04
C GLU A 143 -12.20 -8.67 -13.32
N VAL A 144 -12.15 -8.53 -12.00
CA VAL A 144 -13.21 -7.80 -11.26
C VAL A 144 -12.97 -6.31 -11.36
N LYS A 145 -14.02 -5.53 -11.60
CA LYS A 145 -13.97 -4.06 -11.63
C LYS A 145 -15.09 -3.45 -10.79
N MET A 146 -14.72 -2.47 -10.01
CA MET A 146 -15.66 -1.63 -9.27
C MET A 146 -15.24 -0.14 -9.36
N PRO A 147 -16.15 0.78 -9.27
CA PRO A 147 -17.61 0.59 -9.32
C PRO A 147 -18.07 0.02 -10.66
N ILE A 148 -19.21 -0.66 -10.67
CA ILE A 148 -19.89 -1.11 -11.90
C ILE A 148 -20.46 0.13 -12.59
N GLN A 149 -20.00 0.42 -13.80
CA GLN A 149 -20.39 1.59 -14.56
C GLN A 149 -21.29 1.27 -15.74
N ASP A 150 -21.15 0.07 -16.32
CA ASP A 150 -21.88 -0.35 -17.48
C ASP A 150 -22.30 -1.84 -17.46
N VAL A 151 -23.02 -2.30 -18.48
CA VAL A 151 -23.46 -3.69 -18.60
C VAL A 151 -22.29 -4.65 -18.83
N GLY A 152 -21.20 -4.17 -19.45
CA GLY A 152 -19.98 -4.95 -19.64
C GLY A 152 -19.32 -5.29 -18.31
N ASP A 153 -19.25 -4.33 -17.40
CA ASP A 153 -18.73 -4.53 -16.04
C ASP A 153 -19.59 -5.56 -15.26
N VAL A 154 -20.93 -5.51 -15.41
CA VAL A 154 -21.82 -6.51 -14.80
C VAL A 154 -21.53 -7.91 -15.32
N LEU A 155 -21.37 -8.07 -16.62
CA LEU A 155 -21.10 -9.38 -17.25
C LEU A 155 -19.71 -9.89 -16.88
N ARG A 156 -18.71 -9.02 -16.84
CA ARG A 156 -17.33 -9.32 -16.42
C ARG A 156 -17.31 -9.80 -14.98
N ASN A 157 -17.85 -9.03 -14.06
CA ASN A 157 -17.90 -9.36 -12.64
C ASN A 157 -18.73 -10.65 -12.37
N ALA A 158 -19.86 -10.83 -13.09
CA ALA A 158 -20.65 -12.05 -12.96
C ALA A 158 -19.89 -13.30 -13.43
N ARG A 159 -19.01 -13.17 -14.44
CA ARG A 159 -18.14 -14.26 -14.90
C ARG A 159 -17.04 -14.55 -13.87
N ALA A 160 -16.36 -13.53 -13.36
CA ALA A 160 -15.28 -13.65 -12.37
C ALA A 160 -15.79 -14.23 -11.03
N VAL A 161 -16.92 -13.71 -10.53
CA VAL A 161 -17.53 -14.22 -9.29
C VAL A 161 -18.10 -15.64 -9.46
N GLY A 162 -18.67 -15.94 -10.62
CA GLY A 162 -19.34 -17.21 -10.87
C GLY A 162 -20.64 -17.39 -10.09
N VAL A 163 -21.46 -18.36 -10.51
CA VAL A 163 -22.78 -18.62 -9.89
C VAL A 163 -22.63 -19.25 -8.50
N SER A 164 -21.60 -20.06 -8.28
CA SER A 164 -21.29 -20.70 -7.00
C SER A 164 -21.05 -19.69 -5.86
N ASN A 165 -20.45 -18.55 -6.19
CA ASN A 165 -20.05 -17.51 -5.24
C ASN A 165 -21.11 -16.39 -5.09
N ALA A 166 -22.25 -16.49 -5.79
CA ALA A 166 -23.37 -15.55 -5.64
C ALA A 166 -23.81 -15.32 -4.17
N PRO A 167 -23.75 -16.31 -3.23
CA PRO A 167 -24.04 -16.08 -1.81
C PRO A 167 -23.18 -15.03 -1.13
N LEU A 168 -21.99 -14.70 -1.65
CA LEU A 168 -21.12 -13.65 -1.11
C LEU A 168 -21.78 -12.25 -1.13
N ILE A 169 -22.79 -12.04 -2.01
CA ILE A 169 -23.55 -10.79 -2.10
C ILE A 169 -24.18 -10.41 -0.76
N ARG A 170 -24.58 -11.38 0.07
CA ARG A 170 -25.13 -11.14 1.41
C ARG A 170 -24.16 -10.41 2.33
N TYR A 171 -22.83 -10.58 2.12
CA TYR A 171 -21.79 -10.00 2.96
C TYR A 171 -21.33 -8.61 2.51
N LEU A 172 -21.80 -8.11 1.36
CA LEU A 172 -21.49 -6.76 0.89
C LEU A 172 -21.86 -5.64 1.87
N ARG A 173 -22.80 -5.93 2.79
CA ARG A 173 -23.25 -4.97 3.81
C ARG A 173 -22.66 -5.23 5.20
N TRP A 174 -21.88 -6.29 5.35
CA TRP A 174 -21.28 -6.64 6.62
C TRP A 174 -19.97 -5.90 6.82
N THR A 175 -19.67 -5.64 8.10
CA THR A 175 -18.34 -5.25 8.57
C THR A 175 -17.64 -6.44 9.21
N MET A 176 -16.33 -6.32 9.46
CA MET A 176 -15.60 -7.30 10.26
C MET A 176 -16.17 -7.40 11.68
N GLY A 177 -16.60 -6.27 12.26
CA GLY A 177 -17.31 -6.25 13.55
C GLY A 177 -18.62 -7.01 13.53
N ASP A 178 -19.39 -6.95 12.42
CA ASP A 178 -20.62 -7.74 12.26
C ASP A 178 -20.30 -9.25 12.22
N ALA A 179 -19.21 -9.65 11.56
CA ALA A 179 -18.77 -11.04 11.54
C ALA A 179 -18.40 -11.53 12.95
N LEU A 180 -17.62 -10.78 13.70
CA LEU A 180 -17.27 -11.13 15.09
C LEU A 180 -18.52 -11.27 15.97
N ARG A 181 -19.51 -10.39 15.85
CA ARG A 181 -20.78 -10.47 16.59
C ARG A 181 -21.59 -11.70 16.20
N GLN A 182 -21.61 -12.07 14.92
CA GLN A 182 -22.31 -13.25 14.43
C GLN A 182 -21.84 -14.55 15.09
N PHE A 183 -20.57 -14.59 15.49
CA PHE A 183 -19.94 -15.75 16.14
C PHE A 183 -19.75 -15.55 17.66
N ASP A 184 -20.34 -14.51 18.27
CA ASP A 184 -20.18 -14.16 19.68
C ASP A 184 -18.70 -13.97 20.12
N LEU A 185 -17.87 -13.40 19.24
CA LEU A 185 -16.43 -13.18 19.46
C LEU A 185 -16.06 -11.68 19.53
N TYR A 186 -17.01 -10.77 19.46
CA TYR A 186 -16.72 -9.34 19.50
C TYR A 186 -16.09 -8.88 20.83
N ASP A 187 -16.37 -9.58 21.93
CA ASP A 187 -15.80 -9.31 23.25
C ASP A 187 -14.53 -10.11 23.53
N ASP A 188 -14.08 -10.97 22.61
CA ASP A 188 -12.78 -11.62 22.69
C ASP A 188 -11.66 -10.61 22.39
N THR A 189 -11.09 -10.04 23.42
CA THR A 189 -10.16 -8.92 23.30
C THR A 189 -8.90 -9.26 22.48
N PRO A 190 -8.17 -10.37 22.70
CA PRO A 190 -6.98 -10.71 21.93
C PRO A 190 -7.28 -10.90 20.43
N LEU A 191 -8.28 -11.70 20.09
CA LEU A 191 -8.68 -11.94 18.70
C LEU A 191 -9.16 -10.64 18.04
N ARG A 192 -10.04 -9.89 18.71
CA ARG A 192 -10.58 -8.62 18.19
C ARG A 192 -9.48 -7.60 17.93
N LYS A 193 -8.52 -7.45 18.84
CA LYS A 193 -7.44 -6.46 18.68
C LYS A 193 -6.41 -6.89 17.64
N LEU A 194 -6.10 -8.18 17.54
CA LEU A 194 -5.29 -8.68 16.43
C LEU A 194 -5.95 -8.35 15.08
N LEU A 195 -7.23 -8.70 14.92
CA LEU A 195 -7.95 -8.38 13.68
C LEU A 195 -8.05 -6.88 13.43
N ALA A 196 -8.22 -6.07 14.48
CA ALA A 196 -8.25 -4.61 14.36
C ALA A 196 -6.94 -4.05 13.82
N MET A 197 -5.78 -4.53 14.31
CA MET A 197 -4.47 -4.13 13.80
C MET A 197 -4.31 -4.50 12.31
N LEU A 198 -4.70 -5.73 11.92
CA LEU A 198 -4.60 -6.18 10.53
C LEU A 198 -5.54 -5.41 9.58
N VAL A 199 -6.71 -5.04 10.07
CA VAL A 199 -7.69 -4.23 9.33
C VAL A 199 -7.24 -2.78 9.23
N GLU A 200 -6.69 -2.20 10.31
CA GLU A 200 -6.12 -0.86 10.25
C GLU A 200 -5.01 -0.78 9.21
N ASP A 201 -4.10 -1.75 9.20
CA ASP A 201 -2.97 -1.80 8.28
C ASP A 201 -3.38 -1.89 6.79
N THR A 202 -4.45 -2.60 6.50
CA THR A 202 -4.84 -2.96 5.12
C THR A 202 -6.06 -2.22 4.59
N VAL A 203 -6.90 -1.66 5.46
CA VAL A 203 -8.17 -0.98 5.11
C VAL A 203 -8.23 0.43 5.72
N HIS A 204 -7.33 0.74 6.66
CA HIS A 204 -7.27 2.00 7.43
C HIS A 204 -8.55 2.32 8.21
N ALA A 205 -9.37 1.32 8.53
CA ALA A 205 -10.67 1.51 9.18
C ALA A 205 -10.79 0.67 10.46
N THR A 206 -11.72 1.06 11.32
CA THR A 206 -12.07 0.24 12.48
C THR A 206 -12.83 -1.02 12.06
N LEU A 207 -12.92 -2.03 12.93
CA LEU A 207 -13.66 -3.26 12.64
C LEU A 207 -15.15 -3.00 12.33
N ASP A 208 -15.73 -1.94 12.91
CA ASP A 208 -17.14 -1.58 12.72
C ASP A 208 -17.39 -0.78 11.43
N GLU A 209 -16.35 -0.25 10.81
CA GLU A 209 -16.44 0.51 9.56
C GLU A 209 -15.95 -0.30 8.35
N ALA A 210 -14.94 -1.14 8.54
CA ALA A 210 -14.28 -1.90 7.48
C ALA A 210 -15.25 -2.89 6.81
N PRO A 211 -15.48 -2.80 5.49
CA PRO A 211 -16.28 -3.79 4.78
C PRO A 211 -15.68 -5.18 4.94
N LEU A 212 -16.50 -6.17 5.27
CA LEU A 212 -16.04 -7.53 5.58
C LEU A 212 -15.19 -8.12 4.45
N LEU A 213 -15.58 -7.92 3.19
CA LEU A 213 -14.85 -8.50 2.05
C LEU A 213 -13.43 -7.91 1.92
N ASN A 214 -13.28 -6.58 2.10
CA ASN A 214 -11.98 -5.92 2.09
C ASN A 214 -11.14 -6.34 3.30
N ALA A 215 -11.76 -6.41 4.49
CA ALA A 215 -11.10 -6.83 5.71
C ALA A 215 -10.67 -8.31 5.67
N ALA A 216 -11.45 -9.20 5.03
CA ALA A 216 -11.08 -10.60 4.85
C ALA A 216 -9.81 -10.76 4.02
N LEU A 217 -9.71 -10.04 2.90
CA LEU A 217 -8.46 -9.99 2.11
C LEU A 217 -7.30 -9.44 2.94
N GLY A 218 -7.51 -8.33 3.65
CA GLY A 218 -6.49 -7.70 4.47
C GLY A 218 -5.97 -8.59 5.60
N THR A 219 -6.84 -9.27 6.32
CA THR A 219 -6.43 -10.15 7.43
C THR A 219 -5.73 -11.43 6.99
N THR A 220 -5.88 -11.80 5.72
CA THR A 220 -5.28 -13.02 5.13
C THR A 220 -4.20 -12.73 4.08
N ILE A 221 -3.76 -11.50 4.00
CA ILE A 221 -2.76 -11.06 3.00
C ILE A 221 -1.47 -11.90 3.02
N ARG A 222 -1.12 -12.48 4.17
CA ARG A 222 0.08 -13.33 4.33
C ARG A 222 -0.01 -14.67 3.62
N TRP A 223 -1.22 -15.18 3.39
CA TRP A 223 -1.42 -16.44 2.68
C TRP A 223 -0.99 -16.38 1.22
N THR A 224 -0.96 -15.17 0.66
CA THR A 224 -0.58 -14.97 -0.73
C THR A 224 0.92 -14.90 -0.95
N GLY A 225 1.71 -15.07 0.11
CA GLY A 225 3.15 -14.92 0.10
C GLY A 225 3.60 -13.48 0.29
N ILE A 226 4.57 -13.32 1.18
CA ILE A 226 5.21 -12.05 1.50
C ILE A 226 6.68 -12.21 1.19
N ALA A 227 7.20 -11.35 0.35
CA ALA A 227 8.58 -11.41 -0.10
C ALA A 227 9.27 -10.07 0.10
N ARG A 228 10.58 -10.11 0.36
CA ARG A 228 11.46 -8.94 0.34
C ARG A 228 12.52 -9.14 -0.72
N ALA A 229 12.65 -8.21 -1.63
CA ALA A 229 13.75 -8.21 -2.59
C ALA A 229 15.07 -7.85 -1.89
N THR A 230 16.19 -8.40 -2.32
CA THR A 230 17.52 -7.96 -1.87
C THR A 230 17.67 -6.46 -2.10
N GLY A 231 18.05 -5.71 -1.08
CA GLY A 231 18.04 -4.26 -1.06
C GLY A 231 16.66 -3.62 -0.85
N GLY A 232 15.66 -4.40 -0.46
CA GLY A 232 14.31 -3.92 -0.20
C GLY A 232 13.65 -3.27 -1.41
N MET A 233 12.93 -2.18 -1.21
CA MET A 233 12.27 -1.45 -2.28
C MET A 233 13.25 -0.82 -3.26
N TYR A 234 14.45 -0.45 -2.84
CA TYR A 234 15.50 0.01 -3.76
C TYR A 234 15.88 -1.07 -4.79
N GLY A 235 16.14 -2.31 -4.33
CA GLY A 235 16.47 -3.43 -5.22
C GLY A 235 15.32 -3.75 -6.18
N PHE A 236 14.09 -3.78 -5.67
CA PHE A 236 12.89 -3.95 -6.49
C PHE A 236 12.77 -2.88 -7.59
N TRP A 237 12.84 -1.61 -7.22
CA TRP A 237 12.64 -0.52 -8.17
C TRP A 237 13.76 -0.42 -9.20
N ARG A 238 14.98 -0.70 -8.83
CA ARG A 238 16.09 -0.77 -9.81
C ARG A 238 15.86 -1.84 -10.88
N ALA A 239 15.42 -3.03 -10.47
CA ALA A 239 15.10 -4.10 -11.41
C ALA A 239 13.89 -3.71 -12.29
N PHE A 240 12.85 -3.14 -11.69
CA PHE A 240 11.64 -2.73 -12.40
C PHE A 240 11.89 -1.61 -13.41
N GLU A 241 12.59 -0.55 -13.02
CA GLU A 241 12.95 0.57 -13.90
C GLU A 241 13.87 0.12 -15.05
N GLY A 242 14.86 -0.73 -14.74
CA GLY A 242 15.72 -1.32 -15.74
C GLY A 242 14.91 -2.07 -16.80
N ARG A 243 13.98 -2.92 -16.37
CA ARG A 243 13.11 -3.67 -17.30
C ARG A 243 12.19 -2.77 -18.09
N TYR A 244 11.56 -1.78 -17.47
CA TYR A 244 10.71 -0.82 -18.17
C TYR A 244 11.47 -0.05 -19.25
N THR A 245 12.69 0.37 -18.95
CA THR A 245 13.58 1.07 -19.91
C THR A 245 14.01 0.13 -21.05
N GLU A 246 14.32 -1.14 -20.76
CA GLU A 246 14.62 -2.15 -21.80
C GLU A 246 13.44 -2.37 -22.76
N LEU A 247 12.21 -2.26 -22.28
CA LEU A 247 11.01 -2.30 -23.12
C LEU A 247 10.84 -1.04 -23.98
N GLY A 248 11.67 -0.02 -23.80
CA GLY A 248 11.62 1.26 -24.51
C GLY A 248 10.80 2.34 -23.81
N GLY A 249 10.38 2.13 -22.57
CA GLY A 249 9.68 3.13 -21.75
C GLY A 249 10.62 4.27 -21.32
N THR A 250 10.06 5.43 -21.07
CA THR A 250 10.77 6.63 -20.63
C THR A 250 10.38 7.00 -19.21
N VAL A 251 11.36 7.15 -18.30
CA VAL A 251 11.19 7.70 -16.96
C VAL A 251 11.87 9.06 -16.90
N GLU A 252 11.14 10.08 -16.50
CA GLU A 252 11.62 11.44 -16.30
C GLU A 252 11.42 11.80 -14.82
N THR A 253 12.48 11.62 -14.04
CA THR A 253 12.51 12.02 -12.62
C THR A 253 12.87 13.49 -12.46
N SER A 254 12.67 14.06 -11.27
CA SER A 254 12.82 15.51 -11.01
C SER A 254 12.00 16.36 -11.99
N ARG A 255 10.79 15.92 -12.28
CA ARG A 255 9.83 16.55 -13.21
C ARG A 255 8.47 16.73 -12.54
N THR A 256 8.36 17.77 -11.75
CA THR A 256 7.08 18.15 -11.12
C THR A 256 6.09 18.57 -12.19
N VAL A 257 5.02 17.78 -12.37
CA VAL A 257 3.89 18.16 -13.24
C VAL A 257 3.12 19.29 -12.56
N THR A 258 2.91 20.37 -13.28
CA THR A 258 2.19 21.58 -12.79
C THR A 258 0.82 21.74 -13.42
N GLU A 259 0.59 21.20 -14.61
CA GLU A 259 -0.67 21.31 -15.32
C GLU A 259 -0.83 20.22 -16.37
N VAL A 260 -2.07 19.71 -16.52
CA VAL A 260 -2.49 18.86 -17.62
C VAL A 260 -3.66 19.53 -18.35
N THR A 261 -3.52 19.71 -19.68
CA THR A 261 -4.53 20.36 -20.54
C THR A 261 -4.72 19.60 -21.83
N GLY A 262 -5.78 19.91 -22.56
CA GLY A 262 -6.06 19.30 -23.86
C GLY A 262 -7.23 18.31 -23.80
N SER A 263 -7.26 17.41 -24.76
CA SER A 263 -8.27 16.35 -24.88
C SER A 263 -7.65 15.14 -25.54
N GLU A 264 -8.41 14.07 -25.70
CA GLU A 264 -7.99 12.87 -26.39
C GLU A 264 -7.27 13.16 -27.71
N GLY A 265 -6.13 12.51 -27.90
CA GLY A 265 -5.26 12.70 -29.06
C GLY A 265 -4.28 13.89 -28.99
N ASP A 266 -4.50 14.90 -28.13
CA ASP A 266 -3.63 16.08 -27.99
C ASP A 266 -3.57 16.61 -26.54
N PHE A 267 -3.25 15.75 -25.59
CA PHE A 267 -2.96 16.21 -24.22
C PHE A 267 -1.58 16.84 -24.13
N ARG A 268 -1.49 17.83 -23.25
CA ARG A 268 -0.24 18.54 -22.90
C ARG A 268 -0.04 18.44 -21.40
N VAL A 269 1.06 17.81 -21.03
CA VAL A 269 1.50 17.69 -19.65
C VAL A 269 2.66 18.64 -19.44
N ARG A 270 2.45 19.69 -18.66
CA ARG A 270 3.46 20.70 -18.35
C ARG A 270 4.15 20.37 -17.04
N THR A 271 5.48 20.45 -17.05
CA THR A 271 6.30 20.47 -15.85
C THR A 271 6.84 21.88 -15.61
N GLU A 272 7.60 22.08 -14.54
CA GLU A 272 8.27 23.35 -14.26
C GLU A 272 9.23 23.77 -15.38
N THR A 273 9.82 22.81 -16.09
CA THR A 273 10.90 23.06 -17.05
C THR A 273 10.53 22.72 -18.50
N GLU A 274 9.62 21.77 -18.72
CA GLU A 274 9.33 21.20 -20.04
C GLU A 274 7.83 20.96 -20.25
N GLN A 275 7.45 20.66 -21.48
CA GLN A 275 6.10 20.24 -21.85
C GLN A 275 6.16 18.99 -22.69
N TYR A 276 5.35 17.99 -22.32
CA TYR A 276 5.19 16.71 -23.00
C TYR A 276 3.85 16.67 -23.73
N ARG A 277 3.80 15.97 -24.87
CA ARG A 277 2.56 15.70 -25.61
C ARG A 277 2.24 14.23 -25.54
N ALA A 278 0.97 13.91 -25.34
CA ALA A 278 0.50 12.53 -25.31
C ALA A 278 -0.91 12.43 -25.92
N LYS A 279 -1.24 11.26 -26.48
CA LYS A 279 -2.58 10.97 -26.96
C LYS A 279 -3.55 10.73 -25.81
N GLN A 280 -3.06 10.10 -24.75
CA GLN A 280 -3.82 9.77 -23.55
C GLN A 280 -2.99 10.09 -22.29
N VAL A 281 -3.67 10.27 -21.16
CA VAL A 281 -3.03 10.55 -19.86
C VAL A 281 -3.60 9.62 -18.80
N VAL A 282 -2.71 9.05 -17.98
CA VAL A 282 -3.08 8.34 -16.74
C VAL A 282 -2.52 9.12 -15.55
N SER A 283 -3.41 9.65 -14.71
CA SER A 283 -3.00 10.30 -13.45
C SER A 283 -2.97 9.26 -12.33
N THR A 284 -1.82 9.11 -11.69
CA THR A 284 -1.61 8.15 -10.60
C THR A 284 -1.24 8.82 -9.27
N VAL A 285 -1.29 10.15 -9.26
CA VAL A 285 -1.20 10.95 -8.04
C VAL A 285 -2.55 10.98 -7.31
N PRO A 286 -2.60 11.34 -6.02
CA PRO A 286 -3.87 11.40 -5.29
C PRO A 286 -4.94 12.20 -6.04
N ILE A 287 -6.20 11.76 -5.91
CA ILE A 287 -7.34 12.40 -6.61
C ILE A 287 -7.47 13.90 -6.32
N THR A 288 -7.07 14.31 -5.10
CA THR A 288 -7.05 15.72 -4.68
C THR A 288 -6.01 16.53 -5.46
N ALA A 289 -4.84 15.95 -5.72
CA ALA A 289 -3.80 16.56 -6.57
C ALA A 289 -4.20 16.52 -8.05
N THR A 290 -4.73 15.39 -8.54
CA THR A 290 -5.23 15.24 -9.92
C THR A 290 -6.25 16.34 -10.27
N LYS A 291 -7.19 16.59 -9.35
CA LYS A 291 -8.19 17.66 -9.53
C LYS A 291 -7.56 19.02 -9.75
N SER A 292 -6.48 19.32 -9.06
CA SER A 292 -5.76 20.59 -9.21
C SER A 292 -4.96 20.66 -10.51
N LEU A 293 -4.23 19.58 -10.84
CA LEU A 293 -3.36 19.51 -12.02
C LEU A 293 -4.14 19.49 -13.35
N ALA A 294 -5.30 18.85 -13.38
CA ALA A 294 -6.12 18.66 -14.56
C ALA A 294 -7.45 19.42 -14.50
N SER A 295 -7.52 20.53 -13.76
CA SER A 295 -8.77 21.25 -13.50
C SER A 295 -9.56 21.67 -14.74
N SER A 296 -8.88 22.01 -15.84
CA SER A 296 -9.50 22.35 -17.13
C SER A 296 -10.10 21.13 -17.84
N ILE A 297 -9.70 19.91 -17.49
CA ILE A 297 -10.15 18.64 -18.09
C ILE A 297 -11.27 18.06 -17.23
N VAL A 298 -11.00 17.89 -15.93
CA VAL A 298 -11.89 17.16 -15.01
C VAL A 298 -13.06 18.03 -14.49
N GLY A 299 -12.95 19.37 -14.59
CA GLY A 299 -14.01 20.27 -14.13
C GLY A 299 -14.45 19.94 -12.70
N ASN A 300 -15.75 19.67 -12.52
CA ASN A 300 -16.36 19.30 -11.24
C ASN A 300 -16.51 17.79 -11.03
N GLU A 301 -16.14 16.94 -12.00
CA GLU A 301 -16.33 15.48 -11.95
C GLU A 301 -15.63 14.85 -10.74
N LEU A 302 -14.54 15.45 -10.28
CA LEU A 302 -13.78 14.95 -9.14
C LEU A 302 -14.14 15.60 -7.78
N ASP A 303 -15.08 16.55 -7.73
CA ASP A 303 -15.37 17.34 -6.52
C ASP A 303 -15.84 16.47 -5.35
N GLU A 304 -16.80 15.58 -5.61
CA GLU A 304 -17.36 14.70 -4.60
C GLU A 304 -16.30 13.68 -4.13
N TYR A 305 -15.57 13.07 -5.08
CA TYR A 305 -14.51 12.11 -4.78
C TYR A 305 -13.37 12.75 -3.99
N ALA A 306 -12.86 13.90 -4.42
CA ALA A 306 -11.80 14.61 -3.70
C ALA A 306 -12.24 15.01 -2.28
N SER A 307 -13.49 15.46 -2.12
CA SER A 307 -14.06 15.76 -0.81
C SER A 307 -14.21 14.52 0.07
N MET A 308 -14.60 13.39 -0.51
CA MET A 308 -14.70 12.10 0.19
C MET A 308 -13.32 11.63 0.64
N VAL A 309 -12.33 11.60 -0.23
CA VAL A 309 -10.95 11.20 0.10
C VAL A 309 -10.41 12.07 1.23
N ARG A 310 -10.52 13.40 1.12
CA ARG A 310 -10.01 14.34 2.12
C ARG A 310 -10.60 14.15 3.52
N ARG A 311 -11.83 13.70 3.65
CA ARG A 311 -12.46 13.39 4.95
C ARG A 311 -11.96 12.10 5.59
N HIS A 312 -11.27 11.26 4.84
CA HIS A 312 -10.84 9.92 5.27
C HIS A 312 -9.34 9.71 5.11
N GLU A 313 -8.57 10.79 4.92
CA GLU A 313 -7.12 10.74 4.84
C GLU A 313 -6.50 10.21 6.14
N GLY A 314 -5.43 9.44 6.01
CA GLY A 314 -4.58 9.00 7.08
C GLY A 314 -3.13 9.33 6.79
N GLY A 315 -2.29 9.30 7.81
CA GLY A 315 -0.86 9.51 7.73
C GLY A 315 -0.09 8.41 8.45
N ALA A 316 1.23 8.52 8.43
CA ALA A 316 2.10 7.68 9.23
C ALA A 316 3.24 8.48 9.85
N ILE A 317 3.77 7.92 10.93
CA ILE A 317 5.04 8.32 11.53
C ILE A 317 5.99 7.16 11.33
N MET A 318 7.20 7.44 10.86
CA MET A 318 8.25 6.43 10.72
C MET A 318 9.52 6.85 11.45
N VAL A 319 10.24 5.85 11.96
CA VAL A 319 11.62 6.01 12.45
C VAL A 319 12.51 5.12 11.60
N PHE A 320 13.60 5.69 11.12
CA PHE A 320 14.65 5.01 10.37
C PHE A 320 15.89 4.94 11.24
N LEU A 321 16.36 3.72 11.48
CA LEU A 321 17.55 3.49 12.32
C LEU A 321 18.57 2.68 11.53
N GLY A 322 19.81 3.15 11.49
CA GLY A 322 20.97 2.35 11.11
C GLY A 322 21.67 1.91 12.37
N VAL A 323 21.62 0.63 12.71
CA VAL A 323 22.12 0.11 14.00
C VAL A 323 23.13 -1.02 13.82
N PRO A 324 24.06 -1.24 14.78
CA PRO A 324 24.84 -2.48 14.85
C PRO A 324 23.93 -3.71 14.89
N TYR A 325 24.35 -4.80 14.23
CA TYR A 325 23.55 -6.04 14.16
C TYR A 325 23.26 -6.61 15.56
N GLU A 326 24.21 -6.46 16.48
CA GLU A 326 24.06 -6.94 17.87
C GLU A 326 22.90 -6.32 18.64
N GLU A 327 22.36 -5.18 18.17
CA GLU A 327 21.17 -4.54 18.77
C GLU A 327 19.83 -5.18 18.32
N VAL A 328 19.87 -6.06 17.31
CA VAL A 328 18.68 -6.66 16.66
C VAL A 328 18.80 -8.15 16.38
N ASP A 329 19.78 -8.85 16.97
CA ASP A 329 20.02 -10.28 16.73
C ASP A 329 19.21 -11.22 17.65
N ASP A 330 18.32 -10.68 18.49
CA ASP A 330 17.52 -11.43 19.46
C ASP A 330 16.46 -12.36 18.79
N HIS A 331 16.09 -12.11 17.53
CA HIS A 331 15.02 -12.79 16.84
C HIS A 331 15.38 -13.20 15.40
N GLU A 332 15.00 -14.42 15.01
CA GLU A 332 15.09 -14.89 13.62
C GLU A 332 14.07 -14.16 12.71
N THR A 333 12.92 -13.77 13.27
CA THR A 333 11.88 -13.05 12.51
C THR A 333 12.28 -11.59 12.39
N THR A 334 12.31 -11.08 11.17
CA THR A 334 12.70 -9.69 10.86
C THR A 334 11.52 -8.70 10.86
N HIS A 335 10.28 -9.19 10.94
CA HIS A 335 9.06 -8.38 10.87
C HIS A 335 8.20 -8.59 12.10
N HIS A 336 7.94 -7.52 12.83
CA HIS A 336 7.16 -7.53 14.07
C HIS A 336 6.02 -6.52 13.99
N GLN A 337 4.89 -6.90 14.57
CA GLN A 337 3.77 -6.02 14.86
C GLN A 337 3.59 -5.96 16.37
N ILE A 338 3.49 -4.77 16.95
CA ILE A 338 3.41 -4.58 18.40
C ILE A 338 2.14 -3.81 18.73
N LEU A 339 1.41 -4.26 19.76
CA LEU A 339 0.33 -3.53 20.41
C LEU A 339 0.72 -3.28 21.86
N ALA A 340 0.76 -2.01 22.28
CA ALA A 340 1.16 -1.63 23.63
C ALA A 340 0.05 -1.85 24.66
N ASP A 341 -1.18 -1.49 24.33
CA ASP A 341 -2.31 -1.50 25.25
C ASP A 341 -3.63 -1.87 24.53
N TYR A 342 -4.37 -2.79 25.15
CA TYR A 342 -5.69 -3.20 24.63
C TYR A 342 -6.77 -2.12 24.76
N ASP A 343 -6.69 -1.26 25.74
CA ASP A 343 -7.71 -0.27 26.04
C ASP A 343 -7.54 1.03 25.26
N GLU A 344 -6.33 1.31 24.79
CA GLU A 344 -6.03 2.49 23.96
C GLU A 344 -6.47 2.31 22.49
N PRO A 345 -6.82 3.40 21.79
CA PRO A 345 -7.05 3.40 20.35
C PRO A 345 -5.81 2.95 19.58
N LEU A 346 -6.00 2.34 18.41
CA LEU A 346 -4.90 2.06 17.47
C LEU A 346 -4.33 3.35 16.89
N GLY A 347 -3.13 3.25 16.31
CA GLY A 347 -2.38 4.37 15.77
C GLY A 347 -1.63 5.19 16.84
N ASN A 348 -0.92 6.22 16.38
CA ASN A 348 -0.17 7.16 17.22
C ASN A 348 0.81 6.49 18.22
N GLY A 349 1.37 5.32 17.84
CA GLY A 349 2.32 4.56 18.63
C GLY A 349 1.70 3.64 19.68
N ASN A 350 0.38 3.37 19.68
CA ASN A 350 -0.18 2.27 20.45
C ASN A 350 0.02 0.92 19.73
N ASN A 351 -0.04 0.93 18.40
CA ASN A 351 0.40 -0.19 17.58
C ASN A 351 1.41 0.28 16.55
N MET A 352 2.33 -0.60 16.18
CA MET A 352 3.36 -0.31 15.21
C MET A 352 3.91 -1.55 14.54
N PHE A 353 4.61 -1.32 13.42
CA PHE A 353 5.46 -2.30 12.75
C PHE A 353 6.92 -2.02 13.05
N VAL A 354 7.72 -3.09 13.14
CA VAL A 354 9.18 -3.05 13.12
C VAL A 354 9.65 -4.00 12.04
N SER A 355 10.43 -3.50 11.09
CA SER A 355 11.07 -4.29 10.04
C SER A 355 12.58 -4.11 10.12
N VAL A 356 13.30 -5.22 10.10
CA VAL A 356 14.77 -5.25 10.14
C VAL A 356 15.27 -5.82 8.82
N SER A 357 16.30 -5.22 8.22
CA SER A 357 16.95 -5.77 7.03
C SER A 357 17.70 -7.05 7.39
N ASP A 358 17.85 -7.95 6.40
CA ASP A 358 18.72 -9.11 6.55
C ASP A 358 20.16 -8.64 6.83
N PRO A 359 20.88 -9.22 7.83
CA PRO A 359 22.24 -8.86 8.15
C PRO A 359 23.24 -9.13 7.02
N ASP A 360 22.92 -10.05 6.11
CA ASP A 360 23.74 -10.38 4.94
C ASP A 360 23.40 -9.51 3.72
N ASP A 361 22.34 -8.68 3.79
CA ASP A 361 21.95 -7.76 2.71
C ASP A 361 22.79 -6.47 2.74
N SER A 362 23.97 -6.56 2.12
CA SER A 362 24.91 -5.43 2.00
C SER A 362 24.39 -4.24 1.19
N THR A 363 23.25 -4.37 0.53
CA THR A 363 22.57 -3.27 -0.19
C THR A 363 21.70 -2.45 0.76
N SER A 364 21.15 -3.09 1.78
CA SER A 364 20.32 -2.43 2.80
C SER A 364 21.16 -1.77 3.90
N ALA A 365 22.31 -2.35 4.29
CA ALA A 365 23.15 -1.80 5.37
C ALA A 365 24.63 -2.11 5.17
N PRO A 366 25.55 -1.33 5.76
CA PRO A 366 26.97 -1.67 5.85
C PRO A 366 27.19 -2.98 6.63
N ALA A 367 28.31 -3.67 6.33
CA ALA A 367 28.65 -4.91 7.02
C ALA A 367 28.62 -4.76 8.57
N GLY A 368 27.99 -5.72 9.24
CA GLY A 368 27.80 -5.72 10.70
C GLY A 368 26.72 -4.77 11.22
N HIS A 369 25.90 -4.22 10.33
CA HIS A 369 24.78 -3.35 10.68
C HIS A 369 23.50 -3.81 10.01
N CYS A 370 22.35 -3.31 10.50
CA CYS A 370 21.03 -3.48 9.91
C CYS A 370 20.31 -2.14 9.76
N ALA A 371 19.48 -2.05 8.73
CA ALA A 371 18.48 -0.99 8.58
C ALA A 371 17.20 -1.41 9.29
N VAL A 372 16.70 -0.58 10.19
CA VAL A 372 15.46 -0.82 10.93
C VAL A 372 14.46 0.27 10.57
N MET A 373 13.26 -0.13 10.20
CA MET A 373 12.12 0.73 9.93
C MET A 373 11.02 0.47 10.97
N ILE A 374 10.62 1.51 11.67
CA ILE A 374 9.50 1.46 12.62
C ILE A 374 8.39 2.36 12.08
N SER A 375 7.15 1.89 12.02
CA SER A 375 6.03 2.69 11.51
C SER A 375 4.78 2.54 12.37
N THR A 376 4.01 3.61 12.49
CA THR A 376 2.66 3.63 13.06
C THR A 376 1.75 4.52 12.24
N HIS A 377 0.47 4.14 12.15
CA HIS A 377 -0.54 5.01 11.55
C HIS A 377 -0.82 6.22 12.46
N CYS A 378 -1.20 7.35 11.86
CA CYS A 378 -1.62 8.53 12.59
C CYS A 378 -2.66 9.34 11.79
N ASP A 379 -3.37 10.23 12.49
CA ASP A 379 -4.15 11.27 11.82
C ASP A 379 -3.22 12.36 11.29
N VAL A 380 -3.54 12.92 10.11
CA VAL A 380 -2.74 14.00 9.50
C VAL A 380 -3.01 15.35 10.16
N GLU A 381 -4.24 15.60 10.62
CA GLU A 381 -4.70 16.87 11.17
C GLU A 381 -3.80 17.43 12.30
N PRO A 382 -3.39 16.61 13.30
CA PRO A 382 -2.57 17.10 14.41
C PRO A 382 -1.16 17.56 14.00
N TRP A 383 -0.74 17.30 12.76
CA TRP A 383 0.59 17.68 12.23
C TRP A 383 0.55 18.93 11.37
N GLN A 384 -0.65 19.47 11.08
CA GLN A 384 -0.81 20.62 10.22
C GLN A 384 -0.67 21.95 11.02
N ASP A 385 -0.22 23.00 10.33
CA ASP A 385 -0.16 24.37 10.85
C ASP A 385 0.58 24.55 12.18
N LEU A 386 1.50 23.66 12.53
CA LEU A 386 2.34 23.76 13.72
C LEU A 386 3.45 24.79 13.51
N ASP A 387 3.75 25.59 14.54
CA ASP A 387 5.01 26.31 14.55
C ASP A 387 6.21 25.35 14.66
N ARG A 388 7.38 25.82 14.25
CA ARG A 388 8.57 24.97 14.15
C ARG A 388 8.97 24.35 15.49
N GLU A 389 8.89 25.07 16.59
CA GLU A 389 9.29 24.56 17.90
C GLU A 389 8.34 23.44 18.36
N THR A 390 7.04 23.65 18.23
CA THR A 390 6.01 22.64 18.53
C THR A 390 6.15 21.41 17.63
N TYR A 391 6.41 21.61 16.33
CA TYR A 391 6.63 20.52 15.38
C TYR A 391 7.84 19.67 15.77
N GLU A 392 9.01 20.27 15.99
CA GLU A 392 10.25 19.52 16.30
C GLU A 392 10.13 18.77 17.64
N ARG A 393 9.53 19.36 18.65
CA ARG A 393 9.26 18.69 19.93
C ARG A 393 8.35 17.49 19.75
N LYS A 394 7.22 17.66 19.04
CA LYS A 394 6.26 16.57 18.76
C LYS A 394 6.87 15.44 17.94
N LYS A 395 7.67 15.78 16.94
CA LYS A 395 8.42 14.83 16.11
C LYS A 395 9.39 14.00 16.96
N THR A 396 10.14 14.64 17.85
CA THR A 396 11.07 13.99 18.78
C THR A 396 10.32 13.05 19.73
N GLU A 397 9.29 13.55 20.41
CA GLU A 397 8.46 12.75 21.34
C GLU A 397 7.87 11.50 20.66
N ALA A 398 7.39 11.64 19.42
CA ALA A 398 6.85 10.53 18.65
C ALA A 398 7.93 9.48 18.31
N GLY A 399 9.10 9.92 17.86
CA GLY A 399 10.22 9.02 17.57
C GLY A 399 10.70 8.26 18.81
N GLU A 400 10.90 8.96 19.91
CA GLU A 400 11.32 8.36 21.21
C GLU A 400 10.28 7.33 21.70
N ARG A 401 8.98 7.63 21.59
CA ARG A 401 7.90 6.71 21.94
C ARG A 401 7.96 5.42 21.12
N LEU A 402 8.12 5.53 19.79
CA LEU A 402 8.19 4.37 18.91
C LEU A 402 9.41 3.50 19.20
N VAL A 403 10.57 4.10 19.36
CA VAL A 403 11.80 3.36 19.75
C VAL A 403 11.64 2.70 21.11
N SER A 404 11.08 3.41 22.10
CA SER A 404 10.84 2.85 23.43
C SER A 404 9.93 1.63 23.39
N LEU A 405 8.90 1.64 22.55
CA LEU A 405 8.00 0.51 22.40
C LEU A 405 8.67 -0.65 21.62
N ALA A 406 9.47 -0.35 20.59
CA ALA A 406 10.23 -1.35 19.84
C ALA A 406 11.24 -2.11 20.70
N ARG A 407 11.72 -1.51 21.78
CA ARG A 407 12.57 -2.17 22.80
C ARG A 407 11.86 -3.30 23.57
N THR A 408 10.58 -3.46 23.43
CA THR A 408 9.86 -4.67 23.88
C THR A 408 10.33 -5.90 23.10
N VAL A 409 10.72 -5.72 21.83
CA VAL A 409 11.24 -6.78 20.96
C VAL A 409 12.76 -6.81 20.99
N TYR A 410 13.40 -5.66 20.84
CA TYR A 410 14.85 -5.49 20.78
C TYR A 410 15.32 -4.57 21.91
N PRO A 411 15.66 -5.11 23.10
CA PRO A 411 15.95 -4.30 24.29
C PRO A 411 17.06 -3.27 24.13
N GLU A 412 18.07 -3.58 23.31
CA GLU A 412 19.24 -2.72 23.08
C GLU A 412 19.07 -1.78 21.86
N LEU A 413 17.91 -1.81 21.19
CA LEU A 413 17.67 -1.02 19.97
C LEU A 413 17.95 0.47 20.16
N ALA A 414 18.68 1.05 19.22
CA ALA A 414 19.10 2.45 19.18
C ALA A 414 19.89 2.89 20.42
N THR A 415 20.77 2.02 20.92
CA THR A 415 21.76 2.37 21.96
C THR A 415 22.92 3.17 21.34
N ASP A 416 23.40 2.76 20.16
CA ASP A 416 24.44 3.47 19.39
C ASP A 416 24.09 3.57 17.89
N PRO A 417 23.01 4.27 17.53
CA PRO A 417 22.54 4.31 16.15
C PRO A 417 23.44 5.19 15.28
N VAL A 418 23.88 4.67 14.14
CA VAL A 418 24.59 5.43 13.10
C VAL A 418 23.63 6.40 12.40
N VAL A 419 22.38 5.96 12.18
CA VAL A 419 21.29 6.78 11.63
C VAL A 419 20.12 6.76 12.60
N TYR A 420 19.56 7.92 12.88
CA TYR A 420 18.31 8.12 13.63
C TYR A 420 17.52 9.24 12.95
N GLU A 421 16.51 8.91 12.20
CA GLU A 421 15.66 9.86 11.49
C GLU A 421 14.18 9.57 11.77
N VAL A 422 13.37 10.62 11.90
CA VAL A 422 11.92 10.50 12.09
C VAL A 422 11.21 11.19 10.93
N ALA A 423 10.31 10.47 10.28
CA ALA A 423 9.40 11.03 9.28
C ALA A 423 8.00 11.15 9.85
N THR A 424 7.31 12.22 9.46
CA THR A 424 5.95 12.58 9.89
C THR A 424 5.11 12.92 8.66
N PRO A 425 3.80 13.17 8.76
CA PRO A 425 3.02 13.66 7.64
C PRO A 425 3.65 14.90 6.96
N VAL A 426 4.27 15.81 7.69
CA VAL A 426 4.98 16.97 7.10
C VAL A 426 6.15 16.52 6.22
N THR A 427 6.92 15.53 6.67
CA THR A 427 8.01 14.94 5.88
C THR A 427 7.48 14.31 4.59
N TYR A 428 6.39 13.56 4.67
CA TYR A 428 5.77 12.97 3.48
C TYR A 428 5.23 14.02 2.51
N GLU A 429 4.63 15.11 3.00
CA GLU A 429 4.21 16.22 2.14
C GLU A 429 5.40 16.83 1.40
N GLU A 430 6.49 17.08 2.10
CA GLU A 430 7.71 17.67 1.52
C GLU A 430 8.32 16.79 0.42
N PHE A 431 8.46 15.49 0.67
CA PHE A 431 9.16 14.59 -0.27
C PHE A 431 8.24 13.99 -1.34
N THR A 432 6.96 13.82 -1.10
CA THR A 432 6.04 13.19 -2.06
C THR A 432 5.06 14.15 -2.69
N ASN A 433 5.04 15.44 -2.26
CA ASN A 433 4.07 16.46 -2.66
C ASN A 433 2.60 15.99 -2.52
N ARG A 434 2.37 15.01 -1.66
CA ARG A 434 1.01 14.55 -1.35
C ARG A 434 0.37 15.57 -0.40
N PRO A 435 -0.79 16.09 -0.75
CA PRO A 435 -1.42 17.11 0.08
C PRO A 435 -1.55 16.66 1.53
N ARG A 436 -1.07 17.46 2.47
CA ARG A 436 -1.06 17.22 3.93
C ARG A 436 -0.22 16.01 4.37
N GLY A 437 0.59 15.43 3.47
CA GLY A 437 1.35 14.23 3.74
C GLY A 437 0.49 12.99 3.96
N ALA A 438 -0.72 12.99 3.42
CA ALA A 438 -1.62 11.83 3.48
C ALA A 438 -1.05 10.67 2.66
N ILE A 439 -0.88 9.52 3.28
CA ILE A 439 -0.32 8.32 2.66
C ILE A 439 -1.23 7.11 2.85
N GLY A 440 -1.04 6.09 2.00
CA GLY A 440 -1.78 4.85 2.08
C GLY A 440 -3.25 4.98 1.65
N GLY A 441 -3.57 5.92 0.75
CA GLY A 441 -4.92 6.10 0.24
C GLY A 441 -5.86 6.78 1.25
N TYR A 442 -7.07 6.24 1.37
CA TYR A 442 -8.08 6.73 2.31
C TYR A 442 -8.72 5.58 3.07
N ARG A 443 -9.22 5.86 4.27
CA ARG A 443 -9.96 4.91 5.10
C ARG A 443 -11.14 4.33 4.31
N GLN A 444 -11.15 3.02 4.11
CA GLN A 444 -12.18 2.31 3.35
C GLN A 444 -13.33 1.89 4.27
N THR A 445 -14.50 2.42 3.98
CA THR A 445 -15.74 2.10 4.68
C THR A 445 -16.79 1.61 3.71
N ARG A 446 -17.89 1.04 4.19
CA ARG A 446 -19.06 0.70 3.34
C ARG A 446 -19.64 1.88 2.56
N GLN A 447 -19.29 3.10 2.94
CA GLN A 447 -19.86 4.33 2.36
C GLN A 447 -19.01 4.90 1.21
N ASN A 448 -17.75 4.48 1.08
CA ASN A 448 -16.80 5.08 0.14
C ASN A 448 -15.95 4.09 -0.65
N THR A 449 -16.19 2.78 -0.55
CA THR A 449 -15.45 1.78 -1.31
C THR A 449 -16.36 0.90 -2.18
N ASN A 450 -15.79 0.02 -2.97
CA ASN A 450 -16.46 -0.87 -3.93
C ASN A 450 -17.36 -0.06 -4.89
N GLN A 451 -18.67 -0.19 -4.84
CA GLN A 451 -19.58 0.54 -5.74
C GLN A 451 -19.54 2.08 -5.57
N ARG A 452 -18.93 2.58 -4.50
CA ARG A 452 -18.80 4.02 -4.21
C ARG A 452 -17.36 4.52 -4.26
N ALA A 453 -16.44 3.66 -4.67
CA ALA A 453 -15.04 4.02 -4.85
C ALA A 453 -14.83 4.93 -6.06
N VAL A 454 -13.69 5.60 -6.10
CA VAL A 454 -13.25 6.35 -7.27
C VAL A 454 -12.90 5.36 -8.39
N PRO A 455 -13.54 5.45 -9.56
CA PRO A 455 -13.22 4.59 -10.70
C PRO A 455 -11.93 5.02 -11.40
N GLN A 456 -11.36 4.14 -12.22
CA GLN A 456 -10.25 4.48 -13.11
C GLN A 456 -10.71 5.33 -14.30
N ASP A 457 -11.92 5.13 -14.76
CA ASP A 457 -12.55 5.87 -15.85
C ASP A 457 -13.65 6.77 -15.27
N ILE A 458 -13.49 8.07 -15.45
CA ILE A 458 -14.44 9.09 -14.98
C ILE A 458 -15.30 9.66 -16.11
N GLY A 459 -15.31 9.00 -17.29
CA GLY A 459 -16.09 9.43 -18.45
C GLY A 459 -15.46 10.58 -19.23
N ILE A 460 -14.15 10.74 -19.14
CA ILE A 460 -13.37 11.72 -19.93
C ILE A 460 -12.48 10.95 -20.91
N ASP A 461 -12.75 11.07 -22.20
CA ASP A 461 -12.04 10.35 -23.24
C ASP A 461 -10.53 10.59 -23.16
N GLY A 462 -9.76 9.50 -23.10
CA GLY A 462 -8.29 9.53 -23.05
C GLY A 462 -7.68 9.97 -21.73
N PHE A 463 -8.48 10.23 -20.66
CA PHE A 463 -7.99 10.62 -19.35
C PHE A 463 -8.44 9.63 -18.27
N TYR A 464 -7.48 8.93 -17.67
CA TYR A 464 -7.74 7.84 -16.73
C TYR A 464 -7.03 8.07 -15.39
N LEU A 465 -7.46 7.35 -14.37
CA LEU A 465 -6.96 7.39 -13.01
C LEU A 465 -6.43 6.04 -12.58
N ALA A 466 -5.38 6.02 -11.75
CA ALA A 466 -4.97 4.86 -10.99
C ALA A 466 -4.32 5.31 -9.67
N GLY A 467 -4.09 4.38 -8.75
CA GLY A 467 -3.40 4.66 -7.49
C GLY A 467 -4.22 4.35 -6.26
N ASP A 468 -3.68 4.68 -5.11
CA ASP A 468 -4.23 4.35 -3.81
C ASP A 468 -5.54 5.08 -3.46
N THR A 469 -5.89 6.12 -4.21
CA THR A 469 -7.17 6.84 -4.07
C THR A 469 -8.25 6.40 -5.06
N THR A 470 -7.96 5.42 -5.92
CA THR A 470 -8.93 4.76 -6.81
C THR A 470 -9.20 3.33 -6.34
N TRP A 471 -10.26 2.68 -6.83
CA TRP A 471 -10.49 1.27 -6.54
C TRP A 471 -9.36 0.39 -7.10
N PRO A 472 -8.89 -0.67 -6.42
CA PRO A 472 -9.34 -1.26 -5.14
C PRO A 472 -8.94 -0.46 -3.90
N GLY A 473 -8.00 0.47 -3.99
CA GLY A 473 -7.57 1.36 -2.91
C GLY A 473 -6.11 1.22 -2.55
N LEU A 474 -5.84 1.21 -1.26
CA LEU A 474 -4.48 1.26 -0.70
C LEU A 474 -3.74 -0.09 -0.78
N GLY A 475 -2.41 -0.01 -0.65
CA GLY A 475 -1.50 -1.14 -0.66
C GLY A 475 -0.91 -1.45 -2.05
N THR A 476 0.25 -2.11 -2.08
CA THR A 476 0.97 -2.42 -3.32
C THR A 476 0.15 -3.31 -4.26
N VAL A 477 -0.47 -4.37 -3.74
CA VAL A 477 -1.33 -5.29 -4.51
C VAL A 477 -2.51 -4.56 -5.14
N ALA A 478 -3.20 -3.72 -4.36
CA ALA A 478 -4.35 -2.95 -4.83
C ALA A 478 -3.93 -1.95 -5.91
N CYS A 479 -2.79 -1.27 -5.77
CA CYS A 479 -2.25 -0.37 -6.78
C CYS A 479 -1.89 -1.11 -8.08
N VAL A 480 -1.30 -2.31 -7.98
CA VAL A 480 -1.02 -3.16 -9.16
C VAL A 480 -2.29 -3.60 -9.85
N LYS A 481 -3.34 -3.98 -9.08
CA LYS A 481 -4.65 -4.35 -9.67
C LYS A 481 -5.35 -3.15 -10.29
N GLY A 482 -5.33 -2.00 -9.63
CA GLY A 482 -5.87 -0.74 -10.18
C GLY A 482 -5.16 -0.31 -11.46
N SER A 483 -3.85 -0.55 -11.56
CA SER A 483 -3.06 -0.27 -12.78
C SER A 483 -3.45 -1.16 -13.95
N GLU A 484 -3.79 -2.43 -13.72
CA GLU A 484 -4.31 -3.34 -14.74
C GLU A 484 -5.61 -2.82 -15.34
N ILE A 485 -6.54 -2.40 -14.48
CA ILE A 485 -7.83 -1.85 -14.92
C ILE A 485 -7.62 -0.57 -15.75
N ALA A 486 -6.75 0.34 -15.28
CA ALA A 486 -6.43 1.56 -16.01
C ALA A 486 -5.76 1.26 -17.36
N ALA A 487 -4.80 0.33 -17.41
CA ALA A 487 -4.15 -0.09 -18.65
C ALA A 487 -5.14 -0.71 -19.65
N ASN A 488 -6.06 -1.54 -19.18
CA ASN A 488 -7.11 -2.13 -20.05
C ASN A 488 -8.02 -1.04 -20.63
N ARG A 489 -8.36 0.02 -19.87
CA ARG A 489 -9.14 1.16 -20.38
C ARG A 489 -8.40 1.99 -21.42
N VAL A 490 -7.09 2.16 -21.27
CA VAL A 490 -6.24 2.83 -22.27
C VAL A 490 -6.21 2.05 -23.59
N LEU A 491 -6.31 0.72 -23.55
CA LEU A 491 -6.24 -0.18 -24.71
C LEU A 491 -7.59 -0.40 -25.43
N GLU A 492 -8.72 -0.11 -24.76
CA GLU A 492 -10.07 -0.15 -25.36
C GLU A 492 -10.29 1.00 -26.36
#